data_763f6d9ba5195c8a15891e17fb03dedb
#
_entry.id   763f6d9ba5195c8a15891e17fb03dedb
#
_cell.length_a   1.000
_cell.length_b   1.000
_cell.length_c   1.000
_cell.angle_alpha   90.00
_cell.angle_beta   90.00
_cell.angle_gamma   90.00
#
_symmetry.space_group_name_H-M   'P 1'
#
loop_
_entity.id
_entity.type
_entity.pdbx_description
1 polymer ?
#
loop_
_entity_poly.entity_id
_entity_poly.type
_entity_poly.pdbx_seq_one_letter_code
_entity_poly.pdbx_strand_id
1 'polypeptide(L)'
;MKALSLILFVLLPVVSTVLQAGGQAQSANTRQEPGYATVGAAPCTPVGEIRFICTLVSPEDLAIVPGTEWLIASGNREGGRLHLVSVRQKTASVLFPTPKPNVRFDRKAYPICPGPLDIEKPDAFRAHGLYLKPGERAVHTLYVVHHGTRESIEVFELNAGTAPPILTWVGCAPAPPKQVFNGVVALPGGGFAATSNATDVRQYLPSTGWSLVPGSEGTAANGLEISKDGQWLYIAGWAEEKLTRLSLGRTPSQKDVVKLGFRPDNVRLSLDGSVLFAAGHTDKDGRSIVEPREPLKERSNVARIDPKTLEFRRIFEHPAIDGFVTSTTGIQIGNELWLGAQRGDRIAFLPMPK
;
A
#
# COMPACT_ATOMS: atom_id res chain seq x y z
N MET A 1 -6.10 101.79 -14.74
CA MET A 1 -5.08 101.53 -13.95
C MET A 1 -5.00 100.00 -13.74
N LYS A 2 -4.45 99.30 -14.68
CA LYS A 2 -4.34 97.81 -14.66
C LYS A 2 -2.84 97.49 -14.78
N ALA A 3 -2.31 96.81 -13.76
CA ALA A 3 -0.94 96.36 -13.73
C ALA A 3 -0.84 95.07 -14.54
N LEU A 4 0.11 95.03 -15.48
CA LEU A 4 0.44 93.91 -16.27
C LEU A 4 1.63 93.14 -15.66
N SER A 5 1.42 91.92 -15.15
CA SER A 5 2.50 91.08 -14.62
C SER A 5 3.07 90.25 -15.73
N LEU A 6 4.33 90.39 -15.92
CA LEU A 6 5.14 89.58 -16.87
C LEU A 6 5.57 88.24 -16.23
N ILE A 7 5.19 87.09 -16.78
CA ILE A 7 5.64 85.80 -16.31
C ILE A 7 6.78 85.34 -17.20
N LEU A 8 7.95 85.15 -16.58
CA LEU A 8 9.17 84.67 -17.20
C LEU A 8 9.14 83.13 -17.18
N PHE A 9 9.11 82.48 -18.39
CA PHE A 9 9.25 81.02 -18.54
C PHE A 9 10.75 80.68 -18.54
N VAL A 10 11.19 79.91 -17.55
CA VAL A 10 12.51 79.27 -17.49
C VAL A 10 12.35 77.85 -18.08
N LEU A 11 12.95 77.61 -19.21
CA LEU A 11 13.09 76.27 -19.84
C LEU A 11 14.25 75.52 -19.17
N LEU A 12 13.96 74.44 -18.44
CA LEU A 12 14.94 73.46 -17.95
C LEU A 12 14.99 72.27 -18.93
N PRO A 13 16.16 71.73 -19.26
CA PRO A 13 16.26 70.55 -20.15
C PRO A 13 15.86 69.29 -19.39
N VAL A 14 14.99 68.48 -20.02
CA VAL A 14 14.60 67.13 -19.56
C VAL A 14 15.71 66.16 -19.94
N VAL A 15 16.44 65.68 -18.93
CA VAL A 15 17.35 64.53 -19.09
C VAL A 15 16.52 63.26 -19.02
N SER A 16 16.34 62.57 -20.14
CA SER A 16 15.69 61.27 -20.19
C SER A 16 16.65 60.17 -19.70
N THR A 17 16.48 59.73 -18.48
CA THR A 17 17.10 58.51 -17.98
C THR A 17 16.27 57.30 -18.45
N VAL A 18 16.83 56.48 -19.31
CA VAL A 18 16.28 55.18 -19.71
C VAL A 18 16.48 54.25 -18.53
N LEU A 19 15.40 53.95 -17.81
CA LEU A 19 15.35 52.85 -16.85
C LEU A 19 15.23 51.53 -17.62
N GLN A 20 16.30 50.72 -17.65
CA GLN A 20 16.23 49.33 -17.99
C GLN A 20 15.40 48.57 -16.93
N ALA A 21 14.21 48.14 -17.30
CA ALA A 21 13.41 47.22 -16.52
C ALA A 21 14.05 45.82 -16.55
N GLY A 22 14.86 45.51 -15.55
CA GLY A 22 15.27 44.16 -15.29
C GLY A 22 14.04 43.34 -14.87
N GLY A 23 13.54 42.51 -15.79
CA GLY A 23 12.49 41.54 -15.47
C GLY A 23 13.00 40.50 -14.49
N GLN A 24 12.70 40.66 -13.23
CA GLN A 24 12.74 39.57 -12.28
C GLN A 24 11.59 38.63 -12.62
N ALA A 25 11.94 37.44 -13.12
CA ALA A 25 11.00 36.33 -13.22
C ALA A 25 10.48 36.07 -11.80
N GLN A 26 9.23 36.41 -11.56
CA GLN A 26 8.50 35.97 -10.39
C GLN A 26 8.42 34.42 -10.48
N SER A 27 9.20 33.74 -9.64
CA SER A 27 9.01 32.34 -9.36
C SER A 27 7.55 32.15 -8.97
N ALA A 28 6.83 31.38 -9.76
CA ALA A 28 5.48 30.94 -9.43
C ALA A 28 5.55 30.26 -8.06
N ASN A 29 5.02 30.93 -7.06
CA ASN A 29 4.85 30.43 -5.72
C ASN A 29 3.76 29.36 -5.82
N THR A 30 4.15 28.12 -6.13
CA THR A 30 3.28 26.95 -6.03
C THR A 30 2.88 26.87 -4.57
N ARG A 31 1.67 27.28 -4.26
CA ARG A 31 1.03 27.03 -2.99
C ARG A 31 1.11 25.52 -2.77
N GLN A 32 2.01 25.10 -1.89
CA GLN A 32 2.07 23.76 -1.37
C GLN A 32 0.79 23.58 -0.55
N GLU A 33 -0.12 22.79 -1.07
CA GLU A 33 -1.32 22.38 -0.34
C GLU A 33 -0.86 21.73 0.98
N PRO A 34 -1.44 22.07 2.13
CA PRO A 34 -1.01 21.55 3.41
C PRO A 34 -1.39 20.07 3.50
N GLY A 35 -0.39 19.17 3.47
CA GLY A 35 -0.64 17.81 3.91
C GLY A 35 0.24 16.68 3.38
N TYR A 36 0.95 16.84 2.28
CA TYR A 36 1.75 15.73 1.74
C TYR A 36 3.22 16.16 1.61
N ALA A 37 4.05 15.75 2.59
CA ALA A 37 5.49 15.81 2.39
C ALA A 37 5.83 14.86 1.22
N THR A 38 6.33 15.40 0.12
CA THR A 38 6.92 14.57 -0.93
C THR A 38 8.09 13.82 -0.33
N VAL A 39 8.00 12.52 -0.27
CA VAL A 39 9.17 11.67 -0.05
C VAL A 39 9.99 11.89 -1.33
N GLY A 40 11.11 12.62 -1.23
CA GLY A 40 11.88 13.00 -2.40
C GLY A 40 12.22 11.75 -3.22
N ALA A 41 11.57 11.60 -4.37
CA ALA A 41 11.87 10.53 -5.31
C ALA A 41 13.25 10.82 -5.89
N ALA A 42 14.28 10.34 -5.22
CA ALA A 42 15.61 10.32 -5.84
C ALA A 42 15.57 9.33 -7.01
N PRO A 43 16.14 9.67 -8.17
CA PRO A 43 16.25 8.71 -9.25
C PRO A 43 17.07 7.53 -8.77
N CYS A 44 16.43 6.36 -8.68
CA CYS A 44 17.09 5.13 -8.32
C CYS A 44 17.74 4.52 -9.54
N THR A 45 18.91 3.97 -9.36
CA THR A 45 19.61 3.25 -10.42
C THR A 45 18.83 1.99 -10.78
N PRO A 46 18.41 1.81 -12.04
CA PRO A 46 17.75 0.60 -12.49
C PRO A 46 18.70 -0.60 -12.48
N VAL A 47 18.18 -1.81 -12.36
CA VAL A 47 18.92 -3.07 -12.50
C VAL A 47 18.33 -3.86 -13.66
N GLY A 48 18.99 -3.87 -14.79
CA GLY A 48 18.44 -4.41 -16.03
C GLY A 48 17.14 -3.69 -16.43
N GLU A 49 16.05 -4.44 -16.59
CA GLU A 49 14.72 -3.89 -16.89
C GLU A 49 13.97 -3.45 -15.63
N ILE A 50 14.47 -3.76 -14.44
CA ILE A 50 13.82 -3.42 -13.17
C ILE A 50 14.09 -1.95 -12.84
N ARG A 51 13.03 -1.17 -12.72
CA ARG A 51 13.05 0.24 -12.33
C ARG A 51 12.48 0.39 -10.92
N PHE A 52 12.78 1.51 -10.26
CA PHE A 52 12.40 1.70 -8.85
C PHE A 52 11.79 3.08 -8.60
N ILE A 53 10.90 3.12 -7.60
CA ILE A 53 10.51 4.33 -6.86
C ILE A 53 11.13 4.18 -5.48
N CYS A 54 12.06 5.06 -5.12
CA CYS A 54 12.87 4.95 -3.89
C CYS A 54 12.41 5.88 -2.77
N THR A 55 13.07 5.77 -1.62
CA THR A 55 12.84 6.57 -0.40
C THR A 55 11.51 6.30 0.28
N LEU A 56 10.91 5.13 0.03
CA LEU A 56 9.77 4.65 0.80
C LEU A 56 10.25 3.99 2.11
N VAL A 57 9.34 3.79 3.04
CA VAL A 57 9.62 3.08 4.29
C VAL A 57 9.07 1.67 4.18
N SER A 58 9.93 0.69 3.85
CA SER A 58 9.56 -0.73 3.86
C SER A 58 8.22 -1.02 3.16
N PRO A 59 8.09 -0.75 1.83
CA PRO A 59 6.82 -0.86 1.11
C PRO A 59 6.46 -2.33 0.88
N GLU A 60 5.91 -2.95 1.90
CA GLU A 60 5.70 -4.39 2.00
C GLU A 60 4.52 -4.84 1.15
N ASP A 61 3.39 -4.12 1.22
CA ASP A 61 2.16 -4.48 0.53
C ASP A 61 1.63 -3.34 -0.33
N LEU A 62 0.92 -3.71 -1.41
CA LEU A 62 0.46 -2.80 -2.45
C LEU A 62 -1.04 -2.99 -2.71
N ALA A 63 -1.80 -1.89 -2.77
CA ALA A 63 -3.22 -1.88 -3.09
C ALA A 63 -3.54 -0.87 -4.20
N ILE A 64 -4.07 -1.34 -5.34
CA ILE A 64 -4.46 -0.49 -6.47
C ILE A 64 -5.74 0.27 -6.11
N VAL A 65 -5.79 1.57 -6.41
CA VAL A 65 -7.02 2.37 -6.31
C VAL A 65 -7.77 2.30 -7.64
N PRO A 66 -8.89 1.56 -7.72
CA PRO A 66 -9.55 1.26 -8.99
C PRO A 66 -9.98 2.52 -9.76
N GLY A 67 -9.79 2.51 -11.08
CA GLY A 67 -10.21 3.61 -11.96
C GLY A 67 -9.36 4.87 -11.86
N THR A 68 -8.21 4.81 -11.18
CA THR A 68 -7.31 5.94 -10.98
C THR A 68 -5.87 5.60 -11.37
N GLU A 69 -4.98 6.60 -11.29
CA GLU A 69 -3.54 6.40 -11.42
C GLU A 69 -2.83 6.11 -10.07
N TRP A 70 -3.58 5.87 -9.01
CA TRP A 70 -3.04 5.78 -7.66
C TRP A 70 -2.90 4.35 -7.17
N LEU A 71 -1.83 4.14 -6.43
CA LEU A 71 -1.48 2.93 -5.70
C LEU A 71 -1.18 3.31 -4.26
N ILE A 72 -1.64 2.51 -3.29
CA ILE A 72 -1.28 2.65 -1.89
C ILE A 72 -0.23 1.60 -1.57
N ALA A 73 0.86 2.00 -0.92
CA ALA A 73 1.85 1.09 -0.39
C ALA A 73 1.92 1.20 1.15
N SER A 74 2.02 0.06 1.80
CA SER A 74 2.24 0.00 3.26
C SER A 74 3.69 0.35 3.62
N GLY A 75 3.97 0.51 4.92
CA GLY A 75 5.30 0.73 5.46
C GLY A 75 5.48 -0.07 6.74
N ASN A 76 6.05 -1.29 6.63
CA ASN A 76 6.10 -2.25 7.72
C ASN A 76 7.42 -2.21 8.49
N ARG A 77 7.72 -1.08 9.11
CA ARG A 77 8.84 -0.93 10.07
C ARG A 77 8.63 0.31 10.94
N GLU A 78 9.52 0.52 11.90
CA GLU A 78 9.55 1.75 12.69
C GLU A 78 9.56 2.99 11.80
N GLY A 79 8.75 4.00 12.15
CA GLY A 79 8.47 5.16 11.29
C GLY A 79 7.62 4.81 10.07
N GLY A 80 6.92 3.66 10.11
CA GLY A 80 6.05 3.18 9.04
C GLY A 80 4.91 4.14 8.73
N ARG A 81 4.38 4.01 7.51
CA ARG A 81 3.36 4.92 6.98
C ARG A 81 2.60 4.26 5.84
N LEU A 82 1.51 4.89 5.41
CA LEU A 82 0.94 4.63 4.11
C LEU A 82 1.54 5.62 3.11
N HIS A 83 1.97 5.12 1.97
CA HIS A 83 2.44 5.91 0.85
C HIS A 83 1.35 5.96 -0.22
N LEU A 84 1.14 7.14 -0.82
CA LEU A 84 0.39 7.33 -2.05
C LEU A 84 1.36 7.38 -3.22
N VAL A 85 1.21 6.47 -4.16
CA VAL A 85 2.12 6.33 -5.31
C VAL A 85 1.37 6.70 -6.58
N SER A 86 1.91 7.64 -7.35
CA SER A 86 1.45 7.90 -8.72
C SER A 86 2.07 6.91 -9.67
N VAL A 87 1.25 6.02 -10.22
CA VAL A 87 1.68 5.03 -11.22
C VAL A 87 2.19 5.71 -12.49
N ARG A 88 1.56 6.82 -12.88
CA ARG A 88 1.93 7.58 -14.07
C ARG A 88 3.24 8.36 -13.90
N GLN A 89 3.36 9.09 -12.78
CA GLN A 89 4.52 9.95 -12.52
C GLN A 89 5.71 9.17 -11.95
N LYS A 90 5.50 7.92 -11.48
CA LYS A 90 6.51 7.10 -10.79
C LYS A 90 7.09 7.83 -9.55
N THR A 91 6.20 8.46 -8.79
CA THR A 91 6.53 9.20 -7.56
C THR A 91 5.70 8.70 -6.39
N ALA A 92 6.16 8.97 -5.17
CA ALA A 92 5.44 8.63 -3.96
C ALA A 92 5.38 9.81 -2.99
N SER A 93 4.32 9.88 -2.21
CA SER A 93 4.12 10.84 -1.12
C SER A 93 3.57 10.13 0.12
N VAL A 94 3.63 10.79 1.28
CA VAL A 94 3.03 10.24 2.50
C VAL A 94 1.52 10.46 2.46
N LEU A 95 0.74 9.37 2.60
CA LEU A 95 -0.71 9.40 2.71
C LEU A 95 -1.17 9.45 4.17
N PHE A 96 -0.47 8.71 5.05
CA PHE A 96 -0.75 8.66 6.49
C PHE A 96 0.50 8.14 7.26
N PRO A 97 0.77 8.63 8.51
CA PRO A 97 0.09 9.73 9.19
C PRO A 97 0.42 11.09 8.57
N THR A 98 -0.49 12.04 8.75
CA THR A 98 -0.31 13.46 8.44
C THR A 98 -0.40 14.27 9.72
N PRO A 99 0.13 15.52 9.79
CA PRO A 99 0.05 16.34 11.00
C PRO A 99 -1.38 16.62 11.50
N LYS A 100 -2.36 16.58 10.59
CA LYS A 100 -3.79 16.74 10.92
C LYS A 100 -4.59 15.70 10.12
N PRO A 101 -4.65 14.45 10.59
CA PRO A 101 -5.40 13.42 9.89
C PRO A 101 -6.90 13.70 9.96
N ASN A 102 -7.61 13.37 8.88
CA ASN A 102 -9.06 13.38 8.92
C ASN A 102 -9.56 12.20 9.75
N VAL A 103 -10.50 12.48 10.67
CA VAL A 103 -11.07 11.48 11.56
C VAL A 103 -12.60 11.61 11.56
N ARG A 104 -13.29 10.48 11.33
CA ARG A 104 -14.74 10.35 11.42
C ARG A 104 -15.07 9.01 12.07
N PHE A 105 -14.98 8.94 13.39
CA PHE A 105 -15.10 7.69 14.12
C PHE A 105 -16.51 7.11 14.06
N ASP A 106 -16.67 5.96 13.41
CA ASP A 106 -17.91 5.17 13.40
C ASP A 106 -17.93 4.15 14.56
N ARG A 107 -18.36 4.61 15.74
CA ARG A 107 -18.47 3.76 16.93
C ARG A 107 -19.48 2.62 16.77
N LYS A 108 -20.46 2.74 15.89
CA LYS A 108 -21.46 1.70 15.64
C LYS A 108 -20.85 0.55 14.82
N ALA A 109 -20.07 0.86 13.82
CA ALA A 109 -19.38 -0.14 13.00
C ALA A 109 -18.18 -0.77 13.73
N TYR A 110 -17.52 -0.03 14.64
CA TYR A 110 -16.33 -0.47 15.35
C TYR A 110 -16.45 -0.30 16.88
N PRO A 111 -17.37 -1.04 17.54
CA PRO A 111 -17.71 -0.80 18.95
C PRO A 111 -16.58 -1.08 19.94
N ILE A 112 -15.63 -1.96 19.59
CA ILE A 112 -14.49 -2.31 20.46
C ILE A 112 -13.27 -1.41 20.24
N CYS A 113 -13.32 -0.48 19.26
CA CYS A 113 -12.20 0.40 18.98
C CYS A 113 -12.04 1.48 20.06
N PRO A 114 -10.86 1.65 20.68
CA PRO A 114 -10.65 2.65 21.74
C PRO A 114 -10.60 4.09 21.22
N GLY A 115 -10.51 4.29 19.92
CA GLY A 115 -10.38 5.60 19.27
C GLY A 115 -9.20 5.68 18.31
N PRO A 116 -8.95 6.86 17.71
CA PRO A 116 -7.85 7.06 16.78
C PRO A 116 -6.49 6.85 17.45
N LEU A 117 -5.48 6.60 16.62
CA LEU A 117 -4.09 6.51 17.05
C LEU A 117 -3.59 7.89 17.50
N ASP A 118 -2.78 7.90 18.53
CA ASP A 118 -2.00 9.09 18.92
C ASP A 118 -0.74 9.13 18.05
N ILE A 119 -0.83 9.81 16.91
CA ILE A 119 0.21 9.86 15.89
C ILE A 119 1.46 10.63 16.30
N GLU A 120 1.44 11.34 17.43
CA GLU A 120 2.61 12.06 17.97
C GLU A 120 3.57 11.11 18.72
N LYS A 121 3.10 9.93 19.09
CA LYS A 121 3.95 8.92 19.75
C LYS A 121 4.99 8.34 18.80
N PRO A 122 6.19 8.03 19.28
CA PRO A 122 7.15 7.25 18.52
C PRO A 122 6.52 5.91 18.09
N ASP A 123 6.81 5.48 16.87
CA ASP A 123 6.27 4.24 16.28
C ASP A 123 4.74 4.11 16.38
N ALA A 124 4.04 5.26 16.33
CA ALA A 124 2.58 5.31 16.47
C ALA A 124 1.86 4.52 15.38
N PHE A 125 2.47 4.40 14.20
CA PHE A 125 1.86 3.74 13.06
C PHE A 125 2.87 2.88 12.29
N ARG A 126 2.50 1.63 12.06
CA ARG A 126 3.25 0.67 11.24
C ARG A 126 2.25 -0.13 10.41
N ALA A 127 2.19 0.15 9.11
CA ALA A 127 1.27 -0.50 8.17
C ALA A 127 1.90 -1.77 7.60
N HIS A 128 1.19 -2.89 7.67
CA HIS A 128 1.57 -4.17 7.09
C HIS A 128 0.63 -4.52 5.93
N GLY A 129 -0.13 -5.60 6.02
CA GLY A 129 -1.07 -6.01 4.98
C GLY A 129 -2.16 -4.98 4.71
N LEU A 130 -2.51 -4.81 3.46
CA LEU A 130 -3.52 -3.87 2.97
C LEU A 130 -4.66 -4.61 2.26
N TYR A 131 -5.85 -4.09 2.36
CA TYR A 131 -6.95 -4.47 1.47
C TYR A 131 -7.83 -3.27 1.16
N LEU A 132 -7.96 -2.91 -0.11
CA LEU A 132 -8.89 -1.88 -0.55
C LEU A 132 -10.17 -2.52 -1.07
N LYS A 133 -11.25 -2.40 -0.30
CA LYS A 133 -12.60 -2.78 -0.72
C LYS A 133 -13.18 -1.68 -1.60
N PRO A 134 -13.42 -1.93 -2.89
CA PRO A 134 -14.10 -0.96 -3.76
C PRO A 134 -15.48 -0.59 -3.21
N GLY A 135 -15.83 0.69 -3.28
CA GLY A 135 -17.13 1.22 -2.92
C GLY A 135 -17.73 2.06 -4.04
N GLU A 136 -18.87 2.65 -3.78
CA GLU A 136 -19.58 3.49 -4.76
C GLU A 136 -18.99 4.90 -4.83
N ARG A 137 -19.21 5.61 -5.96
CA ARG A 137 -18.83 7.03 -6.18
C ARG A 137 -17.37 7.33 -5.85
N ALA A 138 -16.47 6.40 -6.18
CA ALA A 138 -15.04 6.50 -5.89
C ALA A 138 -14.68 6.63 -4.39
N VAL A 139 -15.58 6.21 -3.50
CA VAL A 139 -15.33 6.14 -2.05
C VAL A 139 -15.13 4.67 -1.67
N HIS A 140 -13.92 4.34 -1.24
CA HIS A 140 -13.48 2.99 -0.95
C HIS A 140 -13.21 2.81 0.54
N THR A 141 -13.18 1.57 1.03
CA THR A 141 -12.75 1.26 2.40
C THR A 141 -11.37 0.59 2.35
N LEU A 142 -10.39 1.20 3.00
CA LEU A 142 -9.05 0.64 3.16
C LEU A 142 -8.91 0.01 4.54
N TYR A 143 -8.63 -1.28 4.58
CA TYR A 143 -8.25 -2.03 5.77
C TYR A 143 -6.74 -2.15 5.82
N VAL A 144 -6.16 -1.89 7.00
CA VAL A 144 -4.71 -1.88 7.22
C VAL A 144 -4.39 -2.71 8.45
N VAL A 145 -3.61 -3.76 8.27
CA VAL A 145 -2.97 -4.44 9.41
C VAL A 145 -2.00 -3.46 10.02
N HIS A 146 -2.16 -3.18 11.30
CA HIS A 146 -1.38 -2.21 12.04
C HIS A 146 -0.64 -2.87 13.19
N HIS A 147 0.66 -2.64 13.23
CA HIS A 147 1.53 -2.84 14.38
C HIS A 147 1.92 -1.48 14.96
N GLY A 148 2.66 -1.40 16.02
CA GLY A 148 3.03 -0.14 16.64
C GLY A 148 2.45 -0.04 18.04
N THR A 149 1.76 1.05 18.38
CA THR A 149 1.23 1.23 19.75
C THR A 149 0.09 0.28 20.12
N ARG A 150 -0.51 -0.39 19.14
CA ARG A 150 -1.47 -1.49 19.32
C ARG A 150 -1.41 -2.42 18.11
N GLU A 151 -1.78 -3.67 18.33
CA GLU A 151 -2.06 -4.62 17.25
C GLU A 151 -3.52 -4.53 16.86
N SER A 152 -3.83 -4.22 15.61
CA SER A 152 -5.20 -3.96 15.17
C SER A 152 -5.35 -4.03 13.65
N ILE A 153 -6.60 -4.08 13.19
CA ILE A 153 -6.96 -3.65 11.85
C ILE A 153 -7.48 -2.22 11.93
N GLU A 154 -6.75 -1.28 11.36
CA GLU A 154 -7.18 0.12 11.20
C GLU A 154 -8.02 0.26 9.93
N VAL A 155 -9.08 1.05 10.01
CA VAL A 155 -10.02 1.20 8.89
C VAL A 155 -10.12 2.66 8.48
N PHE A 156 -9.98 2.86 7.18
CA PHE A 156 -10.04 4.18 6.57
C PHE A 156 -11.07 4.21 5.45
N GLU A 157 -11.67 5.36 5.26
CA GLU A 157 -12.37 5.72 4.03
C GLU A 157 -11.40 6.44 3.11
N LEU A 158 -11.29 5.98 1.87
CA LEU A 158 -10.49 6.61 0.81
C LEU A 158 -11.44 7.23 -0.22
N ASN A 159 -11.47 8.55 -0.28
CA ASN A 159 -12.17 9.27 -1.34
C ASN A 159 -11.22 9.49 -2.51
N ALA A 160 -11.38 8.70 -3.56
CA ALA A 160 -10.62 8.77 -4.81
C ALA A 160 -11.29 9.64 -5.88
N GLY A 161 -12.40 10.32 -5.56
CA GLY A 161 -13.02 11.33 -6.42
C GLY A 161 -12.25 12.66 -6.46
N THR A 162 -11.21 12.79 -5.64
CA THR A 162 -10.27 13.93 -5.65
C THR A 162 -8.88 13.47 -6.10
N ALA A 163 -8.08 14.40 -6.59
CA ALA A 163 -6.68 14.18 -6.98
C ALA A 163 -5.78 15.19 -6.25
N PRO A 164 -4.99 14.77 -5.26
CA PRO A 164 -4.83 13.40 -4.75
C PRO A 164 -6.05 12.87 -3.97
N PRO A 165 -6.18 11.55 -3.77
CA PRO A 165 -7.18 10.95 -2.92
C PRO A 165 -7.10 11.41 -1.46
N ILE A 166 -8.25 11.53 -0.79
CA ILE A 166 -8.33 11.92 0.62
C ILE A 166 -8.58 10.68 1.47
N LEU A 167 -7.77 10.50 2.51
CA LEU A 167 -7.90 9.42 3.48
C LEU A 167 -8.52 9.96 4.78
N THR A 168 -9.53 9.25 5.29
CA THR A 168 -10.20 9.56 6.57
C THR A 168 -10.20 8.31 7.44
N TRP A 169 -9.63 8.38 8.63
CA TRP A 169 -9.72 7.28 9.59
C TRP A 169 -11.16 7.16 10.14
N VAL A 170 -11.71 5.94 10.12
CA VAL A 170 -13.12 5.73 10.53
C VAL A 170 -13.27 4.73 11.68
N GLY A 171 -12.26 3.97 12.01
CA GLY A 171 -12.34 3.03 13.13
C GLY A 171 -11.22 2.00 13.16
N CYS A 172 -11.35 1.05 14.06
CA CYS A 172 -10.41 -0.06 14.20
C CYS A 172 -11.05 -1.27 14.86
N ALA A 173 -10.41 -2.43 14.71
CA ALA A 173 -10.64 -3.60 15.57
C ALA A 173 -9.31 -4.06 16.15
N PRO A 174 -9.07 -3.81 17.45
CA PRO A 174 -7.91 -4.34 18.15
C PRO A 174 -7.87 -5.87 18.09
N ALA A 175 -6.67 -6.42 17.96
CA ALA A 175 -6.47 -7.86 17.98
C ALA A 175 -6.84 -8.44 19.38
N PRO A 176 -7.35 -9.67 19.42
CA PRO A 176 -7.41 -10.40 20.68
C PRO A 176 -6.00 -10.56 21.30
N PRO A 177 -5.90 -10.73 22.62
CA PRO A 177 -4.60 -10.90 23.28
C PRO A 177 -3.75 -12.00 22.63
N LYS A 178 -2.46 -11.71 22.42
CA LYS A 178 -1.47 -12.61 21.81
C LYS A 178 -1.71 -12.96 20.33
N GLN A 179 -2.62 -12.27 19.64
CA GLN A 179 -2.78 -12.38 18.19
C GLN A 179 -1.94 -11.31 17.52
N VAL A 180 -1.24 -11.70 16.44
CA VAL A 180 -0.49 -10.81 15.54
C VAL A 180 -0.98 -11.08 14.12
N PHE A 181 -1.36 -10.04 13.41
CA PHE A 181 -1.92 -10.15 12.07
C PHE A 181 -0.85 -9.89 10.99
N ASN A 182 -1.11 -10.37 9.77
CA ASN A 182 -0.25 -10.12 8.61
C ASN A 182 -1.08 -9.63 7.41
N GLY A 183 -1.94 -10.46 6.84
CA GLY A 183 -2.84 -10.09 5.74
C GLY A 183 -4.27 -9.82 6.20
N VAL A 184 -5.02 -9.04 5.43
CA VAL A 184 -6.44 -8.71 5.71
C VAL A 184 -7.24 -8.68 4.41
N VAL A 185 -8.53 -9.08 4.46
CA VAL A 185 -9.51 -8.91 3.38
C VAL A 185 -10.87 -8.54 3.93
N ALA A 186 -11.67 -7.78 3.17
CA ALA A 186 -13.07 -7.53 3.52
C ALA A 186 -13.94 -8.75 3.24
N LEU A 187 -14.92 -9.03 4.09
CA LEU A 187 -15.91 -10.09 3.88
C LEU A 187 -17.18 -9.57 3.19
N PRO A 188 -17.86 -10.39 2.35
CA PRO A 188 -19.07 -9.99 1.64
C PRO A 188 -20.22 -9.56 2.57
N GLY A 189 -20.38 -10.26 3.69
CA GLY A 189 -21.44 -10.00 4.69
C GLY A 189 -21.14 -8.86 5.65
N GLY A 190 -20.08 -8.08 5.41
CA GLY A 190 -19.55 -7.06 6.32
C GLY A 190 -18.44 -7.61 7.21
N GLY A 191 -17.73 -6.71 7.89
CA GLY A 191 -16.52 -7.07 8.62
C GLY A 191 -15.35 -7.43 7.69
N PHE A 192 -14.39 -8.18 8.24
CA PHE A 192 -13.17 -8.57 7.53
C PHE A 192 -12.56 -9.83 8.12
N ALA A 193 -11.64 -10.46 7.38
CA ALA A 193 -10.81 -11.56 7.85
C ALA A 193 -9.34 -11.16 7.83
N ALA A 194 -8.56 -11.67 8.77
CA ALA A 194 -7.12 -11.44 8.86
C ALA A 194 -6.38 -12.73 9.20
N THR A 195 -5.20 -12.92 8.61
CA THR A 195 -4.30 -14.03 8.97
C THR A 195 -3.68 -13.75 10.33
N SER A 196 -3.53 -14.80 11.15
CA SER A 196 -3.17 -14.67 12.55
C SER A 196 -2.05 -15.63 12.95
N ASN A 197 -1.03 -15.09 13.62
CA ASN A 197 0.10 -15.82 14.20
C ASN A 197 0.81 -16.80 13.24
N ALA A 198 0.73 -16.56 11.93
CA ALA A 198 1.21 -17.48 10.89
C ALA A 198 0.63 -18.91 11.01
N THR A 199 -0.61 -19.06 11.51
CA THR A 199 -1.25 -20.37 11.72
C THR A 199 -2.61 -20.49 11.05
N ASP A 200 -3.50 -19.50 11.24
CA ASP A 200 -4.90 -19.56 10.84
C ASP A 200 -5.43 -18.19 10.34
N VAL A 201 -6.71 -18.15 10.02
CA VAL A 201 -7.42 -16.92 9.65
C VAL A 201 -8.51 -16.63 10.67
N ARG A 202 -8.55 -15.41 11.19
CA ARG A 202 -9.60 -14.89 12.06
C ARG A 202 -10.53 -13.96 11.28
N GLN A 203 -11.81 -13.98 11.60
CA GLN A 203 -12.77 -13.01 11.09
C GLN A 203 -13.29 -12.11 12.20
N TYR A 204 -13.54 -10.87 11.87
CA TYR A 204 -14.18 -9.88 12.73
C TYR A 204 -15.52 -9.47 12.16
N LEU A 205 -16.57 -9.59 12.94
CA LEU A 205 -17.88 -9.03 12.65
C LEU A 205 -18.26 -8.05 13.77
N PRO A 206 -18.81 -6.87 13.47
CA PRO A 206 -19.21 -5.89 14.49
C PRO A 206 -20.16 -6.44 15.55
N SER A 207 -21.02 -7.40 15.17
CA SER A 207 -22.03 -8.00 16.03
C SER A 207 -21.50 -9.07 16.99
N THR A 208 -20.43 -9.79 16.62
CA THR A 208 -19.95 -10.97 17.36
C THR A 208 -18.47 -10.87 17.75
N GLY A 209 -17.74 -9.85 17.24
CA GLY A 209 -16.29 -9.73 17.45
C GLY A 209 -15.48 -10.74 16.66
N TRP A 210 -14.32 -11.12 17.20
CA TRP A 210 -13.38 -12.01 16.56
C TRP A 210 -13.75 -13.50 16.74
N SER A 211 -13.64 -14.27 15.67
CA SER A 211 -13.79 -15.73 15.67
C SER A 211 -12.85 -16.37 14.64
N LEU A 212 -12.64 -17.67 14.74
CA LEU A 212 -11.87 -18.45 13.77
C LEU A 212 -12.68 -18.60 12.47
N VAL A 213 -12.04 -18.49 11.32
CA VAL A 213 -12.64 -18.91 10.04
C VAL A 213 -12.54 -20.44 9.94
N PRO A 214 -13.68 -21.17 9.89
CA PRO A 214 -13.69 -22.62 9.86
C PRO A 214 -12.86 -23.19 8.69
N GLY A 215 -12.01 -24.17 8.99
CA GLY A 215 -11.14 -24.82 8.01
C GLY A 215 -9.83 -24.08 7.73
N SER A 216 -9.58 -22.92 8.35
CA SER A 216 -8.32 -22.19 8.16
C SER A 216 -7.18 -22.68 9.04
N GLU A 217 -7.45 -23.58 9.96
CA GLU A 217 -6.45 -24.15 10.88
C GLU A 217 -5.32 -24.82 10.11
N GLY A 218 -4.07 -24.58 10.54
CA GLY A 218 -2.88 -25.18 9.95
C GLY A 218 -2.59 -24.75 8.52
N THR A 219 -3.08 -23.59 8.09
CA THR A 219 -2.77 -23.07 6.76
C THR A 219 -1.41 -22.38 6.68
N ALA A 220 -0.70 -22.20 7.80
CA ALA A 220 0.54 -21.42 7.90
C ALA A 220 0.38 -19.99 7.38
N ALA A 221 -0.79 -19.39 7.66
CA ALA A 221 -1.33 -18.20 7.02
C ALA A 221 -0.43 -16.96 7.19
N ASN A 222 -0.02 -16.37 6.06
CA ASN A 222 0.71 -15.12 5.95
C ASN A 222 -0.15 -14.12 5.16
N GLY A 223 0.05 -13.96 3.86
CA GLY A 223 -0.79 -13.11 3.03
C GLY A 223 -2.18 -13.69 2.77
N LEU A 224 -3.15 -12.83 2.50
CA LEU A 224 -4.56 -13.19 2.33
C LEU A 224 -5.18 -12.42 1.16
N GLU A 225 -5.99 -13.12 0.36
CA GLU A 225 -6.82 -12.53 -0.68
C GLU A 225 -8.19 -13.21 -0.73
N ILE A 226 -9.20 -12.55 -1.31
CA ILE A 226 -10.55 -13.07 -1.44
C ILE A 226 -10.99 -13.05 -2.91
N SER A 227 -11.69 -14.10 -3.36
CA SER A 227 -12.26 -14.14 -4.70
C SER A 227 -13.29 -13.02 -4.91
N LYS A 228 -13.48 -12.57 -6.17
CA LYS A 228 -14.41 -11.48 -6.49
C LYS A 228 -15.86 -11.77 -6.09
N ASP A 229 -16.27 -13.04 -6.14
CA ASP A 229 -17.58 -13.49 -5.70
C ASP A 229 -17.68 -13.66 -4.18
N GLY A 230 -16.55 -13.49 -3.46
CA GLY A 230 -16.48 -13.60 -2.01
C GLY A 230 -16.63 -15.03 -1.47
N GLN A 231 -16.56 -16.04 -2.33
CA GLN A 231 -16.79 -17.44 -1.93
C GLN A 231 -15.51 -18.16 -1.50
N TRP A 232 -14.33 -17.63 -1.82
CA TRP A 232 -13.05 -18.27 -1.60
C TRP A 232 -12.03 -17.33 -0.98
N LEU A 233 -11.29 -17.82 0.01
CA LEU A 233 -10.05 -17.22 0.48
C LEU A 233 -8.85 -17.87 -0.20
N TYR A 234 -7.86 -17.08 -0.57
CA TYR A 234 -6.54 -17.52 -1.00
C TYR A 234 -5.55 -17.17 0.10
N ILE A 235 -4.91 -18.18 0.68
CA ILE A 235 -4.07 -18.05 1.86
C ILE A 235 -2.65 -18.44 1.48
N ALA A 236 -1.72 -17.49 1.55
CA ALA A 236 -0.29 -17.76 1.40
C ALA A 236 0.21 -18.48 2.65
N GLY A 237 0.63 -19.72 2.49
CA GLY A 237 1.23 -20.53 3.55
C GLY A 237 2.75 -20.42 3.52
N TRP A 238 3.29 -19.35 4.09
CA TRP A 238 4.69 -18.96 3.97
C TRP A 238 5.67 -20.06 4.41
N ALA A 239 5.51 -20.59 5.62
CA ALA A 239 6.42 -21.60 6.17
C ALA A 239 6.35 -22.94 5.42
N GLU A 240 5.25 -23.22 4.73
CA GLU A 240 5.01 -24.50 4.06
C GLU A 240 5.07 -24.40 2.52
N GLU A 241 5.43 -23.22 1.97
CA GLU A 241 5.59 -22.98 0.53
C GLU A 241 4.34 -23.32 -0.28
N LYS A 242 3.15 -23.09 0.29
CA LYS A 242 1.89 -23.46 -0.30
C LYS A 242 0.95 -22.28 -0.48
N LEU A 243 0.05 -22.40 -1.43
CA LEU A 243 -1.16 -21.61 -1.52
C LEU A 243 -2.36 -22.51 -1.20
N THR A 244 -3.22 -22.05 -0.31
CA THR A 244 -4.48 -22.71 0.03
C THR A 244 -5.64 -21.87 -0.49
N ARG A 245 -6.56 -22.49 -1.24
CA ARG A 245 -7.88 -21.96 -1.55
C ARG A 245 -8.90 -22.58 -0.60
N LEU A 246 -9.55 -21.76 0.22
CA LEU A 246 -10.50 -22.19 1.25
C LEU A 246 -11.88 -21.61 0.98
N SER A 247 -12.92 -22.45 0.94
CA SER A 247 -14.30 -21.97 0.77
C SER A 247 -14.82 -21.23 2.00
N LEU A 248 -15.54 -20.12 1.79
CA LEU A 248 -16.27 -19.41 2.82
C LEU A 248 -17.73 -19.85 2.91
N GLY A 249 -18.26 -19.97 4.13
CA GLY A 249 -19.69 -20.25 4.39
C GLY A 249 -20.15 -21.65 4.01
N ARG A 250 -19.26 -22.58 3.66
CA ARG A 250 -19.60 -23.99 3.39
C ARG A 250 -19.30 -24.87 4.59
N THR A 251 -20.17 -25.88 4.81
CA THR A 251 -19.98 -26.89 5.85
C THR A 251 -20.17 -28.30 5.24
N PRO A 252 -19.14 -29.16 5.19
CA PRO A 252 -17.74 -28.86 5.59
C PRO A 252 -17.07 -27.86 4.64
N SER A 253 -16.02 -27.18 5.16
CA SER A 253 -15.20 -26.29 4.33
C SER A 253 -14.46 -27.07 3.25
N GLN A 254 -14.47 -26.57 2.03
CA GLN A 254 -13.70 -27.13 0.93
C GLN A 254 -12.32 -26.47 0.89
N LYS A 255 -11.26 -27.25 0.71
CA LYS A 255 -9.88 -26.80 0.71
C LYS A 255 -9.09 -27.43 -0.42
N ASP A 256 -8.50 -26.58 -1.27
CA ASP A 256 -7.55 -26.99 -2.31
C ASP A 256 -6.18 -26.39 -1.99
N VAL A 257 -5.12 -27.15 -2.25
CA VAL A 257 -3.75 -26.76 -1.90
C VAL A 257 -2.80 -27.01 -3.05
N VAL A 258 -1.93 -26.04 -3.35
CA VAL A 258 -0.82 -26.21 -4.30
C VAL A 258 0.50 -25.78 -3.65
N LYS A 259 1.59 -26.52 -3.92
CA LYS A 259 2.95 -26.15 -3.53
C LYS A 259 3.55 -25.25 -4.61
N LEU A 260 4.06 -24.09 -4.22
CA LEU A 260 4.63 -23.11 -5.16
C LEU A 260 6.13 -23.26 -5.35
N GLY A 261 6.83 -23.99 -4.46
CA GLY A 261 8.28 -24.17 -4.48
C GLY A 261 9.05 -22.90 -4.10
N PHE A 262 8.40 -21.98 -3.42
CA PHE A 262 8.98 -20.81 -2.75
C PHE A 262 8.04 -20.41 -1.59
N ARG A 263 8.54 -19.66 -0.63
CA ARG A 263 7.75 -19.13 0.49
C ARG A 263 6.88 -17.96 0.03
N PRO A 264 5.56 -18.15 -0.24
CA PRO A 264 4.69 -17.06 -0.66
C PRO A 264 4.41 -16.13 0.51
N ASP A 265 4.58 -14.83 0.30
CA ASP A 265 4.32 -13.78 1.29
C ASP A 265 2.91 -13.23 1.08
N ASN A 266 2.69 -12.29 0.17
CA ASN A 266 1.37 -11.80 -0.17
C ASN A 266 0.83 -12.40 -1.47
N VAL A 267 -0.50 -12.47 -1.54
CA VAL A 267 -1.26 -12.86 -2.74
C VAL A 267 -2.21 -11.74 -3.12
N ARG A 268 -2.34 -11.46 -4.44
CA ARG A 268 -3.21 -10.40 -4.94
C ARG A 268 -3.91 -10.80 -6.22
N LEU A 269 -5.22 -10.59 -6.29
CA LEU A 269 -5.98 -10.74 -7.52
C LEU A 269 -5.76 -9.55 -8.45
N SER A 270 -5.71 -9.85 -9.77
CA SER A 270 -5.86 -8.81 -10.79
C SER A 270 -7.19 -8.08 -10.63
N LEU A 271 -7.28 -6.84 -11.11
CA LEU A 271 -8.50 -6.02 -10.98
C LEU A 271 -9.74 -6.68 -11.59
N ASP A 272 -9.58 -7.49 -12.63
CA ASP A 272 -10.66 -8.27 -13.24
C ASP A 272 -10.94 -9.61 -12.53
N GLY A 273 -10.06 -10.03 -11.60
CA GLY A 273 -10.16 -11.28 -10.85
C GLY A 273 -9.79 -12.54 -11.65
N SER A 274 -9.21 -12.38 -12.85
CA SER A 274 -8.86 -13.49 -13.72
C SER A 274 -7.52 -14.16 -13.39
N VAL A 275 -6.67 -13.46 -12.65
CA VAL A 275 -5.32 -13.90 -12.29
C VAL A 275 -5.04 -13.62 -10.82
N LEU A 276 -4.42 -14.57 -10.14
CA LEU A 276 -3.86 -14.40 -8.82
C LEU A 276 -2.33 -14.33 -8.94
N PHE A 277 -1.72 -13.35 -8.29
CA PHE A 277 -0.27 -13.24 -8.16
C PHE A 277 0.14 -13.61 -6.74
N ALA A 278 1.13 -14.48 -6.60
CA ALA A 278 1.80 -14.76 -5.33
C ALA A 278 3.26 -14.32 -5.43
N ALA A 279 3.69 -13.42 -4.56
CA ALA A 279 5.08 -13.03 -4.44
C ALA A 279 5.71 -13.66 -3.21
N GLY A 280 7.04 -13.84 -3.22
CA GLY A 280 7.72 -14.46 -2.08
C GLY A 280 9.18 -14.78 -2.36
N HIS A 281 9.75 -15.72 -1.61
CA HIS A 281 11.19 -15.90 -1.49
C HIS A 281 11.64 -17.36 -1.66
N THR A 282 12.84 -17.53 -2.24
CA THR A 282 13.67 -18.74 -2.16
C THR A 282 15.04 -18.39 -1.59
N ASP A 283 15.89 -19.40 -1.35
CA ASP A 283 17.31 -19.18 -1.08
C ASP A 283 18.05 -18.65 -2.34
N LYS A 284 19.35 -18.41 -2.21
CA LYS A 284 20.19 -17.92 -3.31
C LYS A 284 20.26 -18.86 -4.53
N ASP A 285 19.99 -20.13 -4.33
CA ASP A 285 20.02 -21.17 -5.37
C ASP A 285 18.64 -21.50 -5.95
N GLY A 286 17.61 -20.73 -5.54
CA GLY A 286 16.22 -20.94 -5.97
C GLY A 286 15.51 -22.09 -5.28
N ARG A 287 16.01 -22.57 -4.13
CA ARG A 287 15.45 -23.67 -3.33
C ARG A 287 14.70 -23.13 -2.11
N SER A 288 14.07 -24.05 -1.38
CA SER A 288 13.47 -23.75 -0.07
C SER A 288 14.47 -23.13 0.89
N ILE A 289 14.02 -22.06 1.58
CA ILE A 289 14.86 -21.38 2.58
C ILE A 289 15.03 -22.28 3.79
N VAL A 290 16.29 -22.47 4.18
CA VAL A 290 16.69 -23.15 5.41
C VAL A 290 17.11 -22.12 6.44
N GLU A 291 16.65 -22.27 7.67
CA GLU A 291 17.03 -21.37 8.76
C GLU A 291 18.48 -21.68 9.27
N PRO A 292 19.27 -20.66 9.67
CA PRO A 292 18.91 -19.25 9.71
C PRO A 292 18.89 -18.61 8.31
N ARG A 293 17.96 -17.67 8.12
CA ARG A 293 17.83 -16.93 6.86
C ARG A 293 19.01 -16.01 6.61
N GLU A 294 19.44 -15.95 5.36
CA GLU A 294 20.43 -14.99 4.87
C GLU A 294 19.77 -14.06 3.81
N PRO A 295 19.05 -13.00 4.24
CA PRO A 295 18.18 -12.23 3.33
C PRO A 295 18.88 -11.69 2.08
N LEU A 296 20.14 -11.25 2.19
CA LEU A 296 20.90 -10.75 1.04
C LEU A 296 21.31 -11.86 0.06
N LYS A 297 21.13 -13.12 0.45
CA LYS A 297 21.35 -14.31 -0.38
C LYS A 297 20.03 -14.94 -0.85
N GLU A 298 18.91 -14.30 -0.57
CA GLU A 298 17.60 -14.76 -1.02
C GLU A 298 17.29 -14.26 -2.45
N ARG A 299 16.23 -14.81 -3.04
CA ARG A 299 15.73 -14.43 -4.36
C ARG A 299 14.26 -14.06 -4.25
N SER A 300 13.88 -13.01 -4.96
CA SER A 300 12.47 -12.67 -5.22
C SER A 300 11.85 -13.67 -6.18
N ASN A 301 10.60 -14.05 -5.94
CA ASN A 301 9.81 -14.89 -6.83
C ASN A 301 8.41 -14.31 -7.00
N VAL A 302 7.83 -14.44 -8.20
CA VAL A 302 6.40 -14.18 -8.43
C VAL A 302 5.83 -15.29 -9.29
N ALA A 303 4.73 -15.87 -8.83
CA ALA A 303 3.91 -16.81 -9.60
C ALA A 303 2.63 -16.12 -10.10
N ARG A 304 2.27 -16.43 -11.35
CA ARG A 304 0.97 -16.15 -11.95
C ARG A 304 0.12 -17.42 -11.86
N ILE A 305 -1.04 -17.34 -11.25
CA ILE A 305 -1.86 -18.48 -10.84
C ILE A 305 -3.27 -18.31 -11.37
N ASP A 306 -3.86 -19.37 -11.91
CA ASP A 306 -5.30 -19.41 -12.19
C ASP A 306 -6.07 -19.55 -10.85
N PRO A 307 -6.96 -18.60 -10.51
CA PRO A 307 -7.64 -18.64 -9.21
C PRO A 307 -8.66 -19.77 -9.06
N LYS A 308 -9.05 -20.43 -10.16
CA LYS A 308 -10.04 -21.53 -10.14
C LYS A 308 -9.36 -22.91 -10.07
N THR A 309 -8.31 -23.13 -10.85
CA THR A 309 -7.63 -24.42 -10.94
C THR A 309 -6.41 -24.52 -10.04
N LEU A 310 -5.85 -23.38 -9.60
CA LEU A 310 -4.55 -23.23 -8.92
C LEU A 310 -3.36 -23.65 -9.78
N GLU A 311 -3.54 -23.87 -11.09
CA GLU A 311 -2.42 -24.02 -12.02
C GLU A 311 -1.61 -22.73 -12.04
N PHE A 312 -0.29 -22.85 -11.99
CA PHE A 312 0.58 -21.70 -11.92
C PHE A 312 1.85 -21.83 -12.75
N ARG A 313 2.45 -20.68 -13.04
CA ARG A 313 3.83 -20.60 -13.55
C ARG A 313 4.56 -19.48 -12.82
N ARG A 314 5.85 -19.68 -12.55
CA ARG A 314 6.74 -18.63 -12.07
C ARG A 314 7.04 -17.70 -13.23
N ILE A 315 6.74 -16.40 -13.06
CA ILE A 315 6.91 -15.37 -14.09
C ILE A 315 8.08 -14.43 -13.79
N PHE A 316 8.54 -14.39 -12.54
CA PHE A 316 9.65 -13.55 -12.13
C PHE A 316 10.50 -14.28 -11.10
N GLU A 317 11.82 -14.18 -11.26
CA GLU A 317 12.80 -14.63 -10.30
C GLU A 317 14.04 -13.73 -10.43
N HIS A 318 14.53 -13.18 -9.30
CA HIS A 318 15.70 -12.32 -9.29
C HIS A 318 16.43 -12.39 -7.95
N PRO A 319 17.79 -12.41 -7.94
CA PRO A 319 18.55 -12.28 -6.70
C PRO A 319 18.21 -10.99 -5.94
N ALA A 320 18.49 -10.95 -4.65
CA ALA A 320 18.37 -9.75 -3.84
C ALA A 320 19.09 -8.57 -4.49
N ILE A 321 18.44 -7.39 -4.45
CA ILE A 321 18.99 -6.12 -4.93
C ILE A 321 19.16 -5.22 -3.71
N ASP A 322 20.21 -4.41 -3.66
CA ASP A 322 20.37 -3.44 -2.58
C ASP A 322 19.19 -2.47 -2.53
N GLY A 323 18.62 -2.30 -1.34
CA GLY A 323 17.37 -1.54 -1.13
C GLY A 323 16.09 -2.23 -1.62
N PHE A 324 16.17 -3.44 -2.20
CA PHE A 324 15.04 -4.30 -2.57
C PHE A 324 15.44 -5.77 -2.40
N VAL A 325 15.44 -6.26 -1.17
CA VAL A 325 16.01 -7.57 -0.86
C VAL A 325 15.19 -8.71 -1.46
N THR A 326 13.88 -8.74 -1.18
CA THR A 326 12.98 -9.76 -1.72
C THR A 326 11.58 -9.19 -1.92
N SER A 327 10.89 -9.66 -2.97
CA SER A 327 9.51 -9.28 -3.21
C SER A 327 8.57 -9.92 -2.19
N THR A 328 7.72 -9.11 -1.57
CA THR A 328 6.64 -9.55 -0.65
C THR A 328 5.28 -9.47 -1.31
N THR A 329 5.06 -8.53 -2.21
CA THR A 329 3.82 -8.38 -2.98
C THR A 329 4.12 -8.24 -4.45
N GLY A 330 3.24 -8.81 -5.30
CA GLY A 330 3.28 -8.66 -6.75
C GLY A 330 1.89 -8.35 -7.30
N ILE A 331 1.78 -7.29 -8.11
CA ILE A 331 0.53 -6.86 -8.75
C ILE A 331 0.77 -6.46 -10.20
N GLN A 332 -0.26 -6.61 -11.03
CA GLN A 332 -0.23 -6.11 -12.40
C GLN A 332 -0.92 -4.75 -12.50
N ILE A 333 -0.25 -3.76 -13.09
CA ILE A 333 -0.84 -2.47 -13.44
C ILE A 333 -0.56 -2.19 -14.93
N GLY A 334 -1.59 -2.23 -15.73
CA GLY A 334 -1.43 -2.16 -17.19
C GLY A 334 -0.55 -3.30 -17.70
N ASN A 335 0.55 -2.96 -18.39
CA ASN A 335 1.53 -3.92 -18.90
C ASN A 335 2.81 -3.97 -18.03
N GLU A 336 2.71 -3.64 -16.76
CA GLU A 336 3.82 -3.68 -15.81
C GLU A 336 3.51 -4.62 -14.65
N LEU A 337 4.54 -5.34 -14.17
CA LEU A 337 4.57 -6.01 -12.89
C LEU A 337 5.16 -5.05 -11.86
N TRP A 338 4.43 -4.83 -10.76
CA TRP A 338 4.84 -4.00 -9.64
C TRP A 338 5.07 -4.85 -8.42
N LEU A 339 6.16 -4.59 -7.69
CA LEU A 339 6.61 -5.42 -6.58
C LEU A 339 6.86 -4.56 -5.33
N GLY A 340 6.29 -4.99 -4.21
CA GLY A 340 6.62 -4.49 -2.87
C GLY A 340 7.73 -5.32 -2.23
N ALA A 341 8.39 -4.75 -1.20
CA ALA A 341 9.43 -5.42 -0.44
C ALA A 341 9.46 -4.95 1.03
N GLN A 342 9.38 -5.87 1.97
CA GLN A 342 9.50 -5.54 3.39
C GLN A 342 10.91 -5.05 3.76
N ARG A 343 11.94 -5.64 3.16
CA ARG A 343 13.34 -5.30 3.42
C ARG A 343 13.88 -4.42 2.30
N GLY A 344 13.60 -3.12 2.41
CA GLY A 344 14.02 -2.15 1.43
C GLY A 344 13.37 -0.79 1.62
N ASP A 345 13.71 0.11 0.73
CA ASP A 345 13.25 1.49 0.71
C ASP A 345 12.56 1.87 -0.61
N ARG A 346 12.23 0.86 -1.43
CA ARG A 346 11.73 1.08 -2.79
C ARG A 346 10.68 0.08 -3.26
N ILE A 347 9.84 0.51 -4.17
CA ILE A 347 8.95 -0.31 -4.98
C ILE A 347 9.66 -0.58 -6.31
N ALA A 348 9.66 -1.83 -6.76
CA ALA A 348 10.15 -2.19 -8.09
C ALA A 348 9.00 -2.26 -9.10
N PHE A 349 9.30 -1.93 -10.37
CA PHE A 349 8.38 -2.16 -11.49
C PHE A 349 9.17 -2.48 -12.77
N LEU A 350 8.58 -3.33 -13.61
CA LEU A 350 9.19 -3.81 -14.86
C LEU A 350 8.09 -4.18 -15.86
N PRO A 351 8.40 -4.30 -17.16
CA PRO A 351 7.45 -4.84 -18.12
C PRO A 351 6.92 -6.19 -17.66
N MET A 352 5.62 -6.48 -17.90
CA MET A 352 5.03 -7.77 -17.52
C MET A 352 5.78 -8.91 -18.21
N PRO A 353 6.38 -9.84 -17.46
CA PRO A 353 7.07 -11.00 -18.03
C PRO A 353 6.10 -11.91 -18.81
N LYS A 354 6.57 -12.45 -19.95
CA LYS A 354 5.78 -13.29 -20.85
C LYS A 354 5.48 -14.67 -20.26
#